data_65fd3221577156f069f23061c9911ace
#
_entry.id   65fd3221577156f069f23061c9911ace
#
_cell.length_a   1.000
_cell.length_b   1.000
_cell.length_c   1.000
_cell.angle_alpha   90.00
_cell.angle_beta   90.00
_cell.angle_gamma   90.00
#
_symmetry.space_group_name_H-M   'P 1'
#
loop_
_entity.id
_entity.type
_entity.pdbx_description
1 polymer ?
#
loop_
_entity_poly.entity_id
_entity_poly.type
_entity_poly.pdbx_seq_one_letter_code
_entity_poly.pdbx_strand_id
1 'polypeptide(L)'
;SYTEVSPSGEGIRIFCRGHFPFSGRKNPKLNLEVYSSRRYLTVTGQVYPEGLFEIVESQTALDWLLEQYLEAIPNSKVPYLNKPDKGIDEPEVSEFINRMHQIAEGNKFQCLFRGDTDQYISQSEADMALCGLLAKYTKAPSMIDGVFRKSALMRDKWDQVHSSEGLTYGEMTISKTLNNDFRLTILIKV
;
A
#
# COMPACT_ATOMS: atom_id res chain seq x y z
N SER A 1 7.00 -17.53 -16.12
CA SER A 1 8.10 -16.59 -16.29
C SER A 1 8.82 -16.39 -14.96
N TYR A 2 10.03 -15.80 -14.98
CA TYR A 2 10.77 -15.52 -13.76
C TYR A 2 9.89 -14.77 -12.75
N THR A 3 9.80 -15.31 -11.55
CA THR A 3 8.98 -14.75 -10.49
C THR A 3 9.76 -14.73 -9.19
N GLU A 4 9.75 -13.61 -8.50
CA GLU A 4 10.45 -13.42 -7.23
C GLU A 4 9.55 -12.80 -6.16
N VAL A 5 9.93 -12.99 -4.91
CA VAL A 5 9.32 -12.29 -3.77
C VAL A 5 9.76 -10.82 -3.79
N SER A 6 8.82 -9.91 -3.57
CA SER A 6 9.12 -8.48 -3.50
C SER A 6 10.02 -8.13 -2.30
N PRO A 7 10.74 -6.98 -2.31
CA PRO A 7 11.61 -6.60 -1.18
C PRO A 7 10.89 -6.47 0.17
N SER A 8 9.58 -6.17 0.16
CA SER A 8 8.79 -6.11 1.40
C SER A 8 8.39 -7.49 1.93
N GLY A 9 8.55 -8.56 1.14
CA GLY A 9 8.03 -9.88 1.46
C GLY A 9 6.51 -10.05 1.29
N GLU A 10 5.79 -8.98 0.95
CA GLU A 10 4.32 -8.93 0.93
C GLU A 10 3.73 -9.04 -0.49
N GLY A 11 4.51 -9.50 -1.44
CA GLY A 11 4.03 -9.65 -2.81
C GLY A 11 5.03 -10.37 -3.70
N ILE A 12 4.65 -10.56 -4.95
CA ILE A 12 5.51 -11.16 -5.97
C ILE A 12 5.75 -10.20 -7.12
N ARG A 13 6.83 -10.42 -7.83
CA ARG A 13 7.18 -9.75 -9.08
C ARG A 13 7.38 -10.77 -10.17
N ILE A 14 6.72 -10.57 -11.29
CA ILE A 14 6.85 -11.40 -12.48
C ILE A 14 7.55 -10.59 -13.55
N PHE A 15 8.63 -11.12 -14.09
CA PHE A 15 9.36 -10.54 -15.22
C PHE A 15 9.03 -11.34 -16.47
N CYS A 16 8.54 -10.69 -17.50
CA CYS A 16 8.23 -11.36 -18.76
C CYS A 16 8.65 -10.51 -19.96
N ARG A 17 8.70 -11.12 -21.13
CA ARG A 17 8.86 -10.41 -22.41
C ARG A 17 7.51 -10.25 -23.07
N GLY A 18 7.34 -9.12 -23.75
CA GLY A 18 6.15 -8.80 -24.51
C GLY A 18 6.01 -7.30 -24.74
N HIS A 19 5.03 -6.93 -25.53
CA HIS A 19 4.66 -5.55 -25.79
C HIS A 19 3.54 -5.12 -24.85
N PHE A 20 3.69 -3.95 -24.22
CA PHE A 20 2.65 -3.34 -23.39
C PHE A 20 2.49 -1.88 -23.83
N PRO A 21 1.29 -1.44 -24.24
CA PRO A 21 1.10 -0.14 -24.91
C PRO A 21 1.27 1.06 -23.98
N PHE A 22 1.47 0.84 -22.68
CA PHE A 22 1.63 1.88 -21.69
C PHE A 22 2.97 1.75 -20.96
N SER A 23 3.53 2.87 -20.49
CA SER A 23 4.71 2.85 -19.61
C SER A 23 4.44 2.19 -18.25
N GLY A 24 3.18 2.21 -17.80
CA GLY A 24 2.70 1.54 -16.61
C GLY A 24 1.20 1.67 -16.43
N ARG A 25 0.60 0.69 -15.79
CA ARG A 25 -0.82 0.65 -15.39
C ARG A 25 -0.94 0.03 -14.01
N LYS A 26 -1.97 0.42 -13.29
CA LYS A 26 -2.28 -0.09 -11.96
C LYS A 26 -3.75 -0.41 -11.82
N ASN A 27 -4.04 -1.49 -11.13
CA ASN A 27 -5.36 -1.78 -10.60
C ASN A 27 -5.29 -1.84 -9.07
N PRO A 28 -5.65 -0.75 -8.36
CA PRO A 28 -5.58 -0.71 -6.90
C PRO A 28 -6.48 -1.72 -6.20
N LYS A 29 -7.62 -2.10 -6.84
CA LYS A 29 -8.56 -3.09 -6.27
C LYS A 29 -7.96 -4.49 -6.18
N LEU A 30 -7.02 -4.80 -7.07
CA LEU A 30 -6.35 -6.10 -7.14
C LEU A 30 -4.89 -6.03 -6.67
N ASN A 31 -4.43 -4.88 -6.20
CA ASN A 31 -3.01 -4.60 -5.92
C ASN A 31 -2.08 -5.02 -7.06
N LEU A 32 -2.57 -4.85 -8.30
CA LEU A 32 -1.87 -5.21 -9.52
C LEU A 32 -1.20 -3.98 -10.12
N GLU A 33 0.10 -4.08 -10.38
CA GLU A 33 0.87 -3.05 -11.09
C GLU A 33 1.62 -3.71 -12.26
N VAL A 34 1.54 -3.09 -13.44
CA VAL A 34 2.26 -3.53 -14.64
C VAL A 34 3.09 -2.37 -15.17
N TYR A 35 4.35 -2.62 -15.47
CA TYR A 35 5.29 -1.62 -15.98
C TYR A 35 6.10 -2.17 -17.14
N SER A 36 6.26 -1.37 -18.21
CA SER A 36 7.14 -1.64 -19.33
C SER A 36 8.35 -0.69 -19.38
N SER A 37 8.23 0.49 -18.78
CA SER A 37 9.29 1.51 -18.83
C SER A 37 9.15 2.54 -17.69
N ARG A 38 10.13 3.43 -17.56
CA ARG A 38 10.14 4.57 -16.63
C ARG A 38 10.00 4.18 -15.15
N ARG A 39 10.49 2.98 -14.79
CA ARG A 39 10.46 2.50 -13.41
C ARG A 39 11.78 1.80 -13.07
N TYR A 40 12.34 2.14 -11.94
CA TYR A 40 13.42 1.39 -11.30
C TYR A 40 12.81 0.43 -10.29
N LEU A 41 13.27 -0.81 -10.30
CA LEU A 41 12.79 -1.84 -9.40
C LEU A 41 13.98 -2.64 -8.88
N THR A 42 13.99 -2.88 -7.58
CA THR A 42 14.97 -3.74 -6.94
C THR A 42 14.67 -5.19 -7.31
N VAL A 43 15.64 -5.89 -7.85
CA VAL A 43 15.57 -7.35 -8.05
C VAL A 43 16.10 -8.01 -6.78
N THR A 44 15.30 -8.89 -6.18
CA THR A 44 15.67 -9.55 -4.92
C THR A 44 16.46 -10.84 -5.14
N GLY A 45 16.24 -11.52 -6.27
CA GLY A 45 16.77 -12.85 -6.52
C GLY A 45 16.12 -13.94 -5.68
N GLN A 46 15.15 -13.59 -4.81
CA GLN A 46 14.41 -14.55 -4.01
C GLN A 46 13.28 -15.15 -4.86
N VAL A 47 13.62 -16.20 -5.61
CA VAL A 47 12.69 -16.85 -6.53
C VAL A 47 11.48 -17.40 -5.77
N TYR A 48 10.29 -17.13 -6.31
CA TYR A 48 9.05 -17.72 -5.79
C TYR A 48 9.03 -19.24 -6.03
N PRO A 49 8.62 -20.07 -5.07
CA PRO A 49 8.79 -21.53 -5.14
C PRO A 49 8.28 -22.22 -6.39
N GLU A 50 7.15 -21.75 -6.95
CA GLU A 50 6.59 -22.28 -8.21
C GLU A 50 6.99 -21.43 -9.43
N GLY A 51 7.88 -20.44 -9.24
CA GLY A 51 8.35 -19.55 -10.30
C GLY A 51 9.36 -20.22 -11.23
N LEU A 52 9.36 -19.81 -12.49
CA LEU A 52 10.40 -20.19 -13.43
C LEU A 52 11.64 -19.34 -13.21
N PHE A 53 12.81 -19.91 -13.51
CA PHE A 53 14.08 -19.17 -13.45
C PHE A 53 14.36 -18.36 -14.72
N GLU A 54 13.56 -18.51 -15.76
CA GLU A 54 13.74 -17.84 -17.05
C GLU A 54 12.66 -16.79 -17.32
N ILE A 55 13.05 -15.70 -17.95
CA ILE A 55 12.13 -14.68 -18.46
C ILE A 55 11.65 -15.13 -19.83
N VAL A 56 10.36 -15.48 -19.93
CA VAL A 56 9.75 -16.02 -21.16
C VAL A 56 8.84 -15.02 -21.85
N GLU A 57 8.58 -15.25 -23.14
CA GLU A 57 7.55 -14.53 -23.91
C GLU A 57 6.17 -14.80 -23.32
N SER A 58 5.39 -13.76 -23.08
CA SER A 58 4.09 -13.84 -22.39
C SER A 58 3.03 -12.94 -23.00
N GLN A 59 3.10 -12.65 -24.31
CA GLN A 59 2.21 -11.68 -24.97
C GLN A 59 0.74 -12.02 -24.75
N THR A 60 0.33 -13.26 -24.97
CA THR A 60 -1.07 -13.69 -24.79
C THR A 60 -1.57 -13.44 -23.36
N ALA A 61 -0.71 -13.70 -22.37
CA ALA A 61 -1.07 -13.46 -20.96
C ALA A 61 -1.16 -11.96 -20.65
N LEU A 62 -0.30 -11.14 -21.27
CA LEU A 62 -0.32 -9.69 -21.11
C LEU A 62 -1.56 -9.06 -21.75
N ASP A 63 -1.96 -9.51 -22.94
CA ASP A 63 -3.15 -9.06 -23.64
C ASP A 63 -4.40 -9.40 -22.84
N TRP A 64 -4.50 -10.64 -22.34
CA TRP A 64 -5.58 -11.06 -21.46
C TRP A 64 -5.63 -10.25 -20.16
N LEU A 65 -4.48 -10.02 -19.52
CA LEU A 65 -4.38 -9.23 -18.29
C LEU A 65 -4.85 -7.79 -18.52
N LEU A 66 -4.43 -7.20 -19.63
CA LEU A 66 -4.82 -5.83 -20.01
C LEU A 66 -6.34 -5.75 -20.18
N GLU A 67 -6.90 -6.64 -21.01
CA GLU A 67 -8.33 -6.66 -21.30
C GLU A 67 -9.19 -6.87 -20.05
N GLN A 68 -8.82 -7.86 -19.21
CA GLN A 68 -9.66 -8.25 -18.07
C GLN A 68 -9.50 -7.32 -16.87
N TYR A 69 -8.33 -6.74 -16.66
CA TYR A 69 -8.00 -6.09 -15.38
C TYR A 69 -7.45 -4.68 -15.47
N LEU A 70 -7.05 -4.20 -16.64
CA LEU A 70 -6.35 -2.92 -16.78
C LEU A 70 -7.00 -1.91 -17.73
N GLU A 71 -7.78 -2.34 -18.73
CA GLU A 71 -8.45 -1.43 -19.68
C GLU A 71 -9.74 -0.82 -19.13
N ALA A 72 -10.48 -1.57 -18.32
CA ALA A 72 -11.78 -1.17 -17.77
C ALA A 72 -11.71 -0.18 -16.61
N ILE A 73 -10.54 0.32 -16.24
CA ILE A 73 -10.42 1.28 -15.14
C ILE A 73 -10.25 2.69 -15.73
N PRO A 74 -11.33 3.47 -15.81
CA PRO A 74 -11.17 4.91 -15.90
C PRO A 74 -10.30 5.34 -14.73
N ASN A 75 -9.50 6.38 -14.90
CA ASN A 75 -8.72 7.03 -13.83
C ASN A 75 -9.63 7.34 -12.63
N SER A 76 -10.03 6.34 -11.89
CA SER A 76 -11.03 6.48 -10.84
C SER A 76 -10.35 6.37 -9.49
N LYS A 77 -10.27 7.54 -8.87
CA LYS A 77 -10.34 7.85 -7.44
C LYS A 77 -10.25 6.62 -6.53
N VAL A 78 -9.31 6.67 -5.63
CA VAL A 78 -9.04 5.72 -4.57
C VAL A 78 -10.35 5.23 -3.91
N PRO A 79 -10.70 3.93 -3.99
CA PRO A 79 -12.04 3.45 -3.64
C PRO A 79 -12.42 3.56 -2.17
N TYR A 80 -11.44 3.80 -1.28
CA TYR A 80 -11.71 3.85 0.16
C TYR A 80 -12.22 5.20 0.68
N LEU A 81 -12.00 6.30 -0.06
CA LEU A 81 -12.47 7.63 0.35
C LEU A 81 -13.90 7.95 -0.11
N ASN A 82 -14.53 7.11 -0.91
CA ASN A 82 -15.87 7.35 -1.47
C ASN A 82 -17.03 6.62 -0.74
N LYS A 83 -16.78 5.87 0.33
CA LYS A 83 -17.86 5.57 1.27
C LYS A 83 -17.94 6.72 2.25
N PRO A 84 -19.13 7.32 2.49
CA PRO A 84 -19.28 8.23 3.60
C PRO A 84 -18.98 7.43 4.87
N ASP A 85 -17.76 7.59 5.36
CA ASP A 85 -17.39 7.14 6.68
C ASP A 85 -18.18 8.05 7.62
N LYS A 86 -19.08 7.48 8.40
CA LYS A 86 -19.73 8.22 9.48
C LYS A 86 -18.61 8.69 10.38
N GLY A 87 -18.43 9.99 10.51
CA GLY A 87 -17.42 10.55 11.40
C GLY A 87 -17.44 9.80 12.72
N ILE A 88 -16.28 9.37 13.17
CA ILE A 88 -16.13 8.58 14.41
C ILE A 88 -16.04 9.58 15.54
N ASP A 89 -16.83 9.34 16.60
CA ASP A 89 -16.86 10.19 17.77
C ASP A 89 -15.59 10.05 18.65
N GLU A 90 -15.20 11.11 19.31
CA GLU A 90 -14.05 11.17 20.22
C GLU A 90 -14.01 10.03 21.27
N PRO A 91 -15.14 9.63 21.90
CA PRO A 91 -15.17 8.49 22.81
C PRO A 91 -14.77 7.17 22.15
N GLU A 92 -15.20 6.92 20.91
CA GLU A 92 -14.87 5.68 20.18
C GLU A 92 -13.37 5.59 19.86
N VAL A 93 -12.75 6.70 19.46
CA VAL A 93 -11.30 6.76 19.23
C VAL A 93 -10.55 6.46 20.52
N SER A 94 -10.96 7.05 21.64
CA SER A 94 -10.31 6.86 22.93
C SER A 94 -10.43 5.42 23.44
N GLU A 95 -11.59 4.78 23.25
CA GLU A 95 -11.79 3.37 23.58
C GLU A 95 -10.92 2.47 22.71
N PHE A 96 -10.82 2.77 21.42
CA PHE A 96 -9.97 2.01 20.50
C PHE A 96 -8.50 2.12 20.90
N ILE A 97 -8.00 3.32 21.26
CA ILE A 97 -6.64 3.53 21.77
C ILE A 97 -6.41 2.66 23.03
N ASN A 98 -7.33 2.64 23.97
CA ASN A 98 -7.22 1.82 25.18
C ASN A 98 -7.10 0.33 24.85
N ARG A 99 -7.87 -0.17 23.88
CA ARG A 99 -7.77 -1.56 23.41
C ARG A 99 -6.40 -1.83 22.76
N MET A 100 -5.89 -0.89 21.95
CA MET A 100 -4.58 -1.03 21.31
C MET A 100 -3.42 -1.16 22.30
N HIS A 101 -3.53 -0.59 23.50
CA HIS A 101 -2.54 -0.77 24.56
C HIS A 101 -2.52 -2.19 25.15
N GLN A 102 -3.59 -2.95 24.99
CA GLN A 102 -3.78 -4.28 25.62
C GLN A 102 -3.51 -5.45 24.65
N ILE A 103 -3.25 -5.18 23.36
CA ILE A 103 -2.98 -6.23 22.38
C ILE A 103 -1.54 -6.76 22.49
N ALA A 104 -1.25 -7.89 21.85
CA ALA A 104 0.08 -8.50 21.83
C ALA A 104 1.18 -7.56 21.25
N GLU A 105 0.82 -6.68 20.32
CA GLU A 105 1.72 -5.66 19.75
C GLU A 105 1.62 -4.30 20.47
N GLY A 106 1.02 -4.25 21.66
CA GLY A 106 0.76 -3.01 22.43
C GLY A 106 2.02 -2.22 22.73
N ASN A 107 3.15 -2.86 22.98
CA ASN A 107 4.43 -2.17 23.18
C ASN A 107 4.86 -1.41 21.92
N LYS A 108 4.74 -2.04 20.74
CA LYS A 108 5.04 -1.37 19.45
C LYS A 108 4.09 -0.20 19.21
N PHE A 109 2.80 -0.39 19.51
CA PHE A 109 1.81 0.67 19.43
C PHE A 109 2.18 1.83 20.36
N GLN A 110 2.53 1.56 21.61
CA GLN A 110 2.89 2.60 22.58
C GLN A 110 4.11 3.41 22.17
N CYS A 111 5.16 2.77 21.67
CA CYS A 111 6.35 3.45 21.16
C CYS A 111 5.99 4.41 20.03
N LEU A 112 5.30 3.92 19.01
CA LEU A 112 4.87 4.75 17.87
C LEU A 112 3.90 5.85 18.29
N PHE A 113 2.95 5.55 19.15
CA PHE A 113 1.95 6.52 19.62
C PHE A 113 2.59 7.68 20.42
N ARG A 114 3.65 7.39 21.16
CA ARG A 114 4.46 8.40 21.88
C ARG A 114 5.49 9.12 21.02
N GLY A 115 5.62 8.75 19.73
CA GLY A 115 6.54 9.38 18.80
C GLY A 115 7.96 8.84 18.87
N ASP A 116 8.16 7.66 19.45
CA ASP A 116 9.46 6.98 19.40
C ASP A 116 9.69 6.44 17.98
N THR A 117 10.62 7.06 17.28
CA THR A 117 10.95 6.78 15.88
C THR A 117 12.36 6.24 15.69
N ASP A 118 13.08 5.93 16.75
CA ASP A 118 14.50 5.53 16.70
C ASP A 118 14.75 4.24 15.89
N GLN A 119 13.73 3.39 15.78
CA GLN A 119 13.78 2.15 15.01
C GLN A 119 13.44 2.32 13.52
N TYR A 120 13.10 3.53 13.08
CA TYR A 120 12.66 3.82 11.71
C TYR A 120 13.65 4.74 11.01
N ILE A 121 13.90 4.46 9.72
CA ILE A 121 14.84 5.25 8.90
C ILE A 121 14.34 6.68 8.67
N SER A 122 13.02 6.87 8.71
CA SER A 122 12.39 8.18 8.50
C SER A 122 11.08 8.32 9.26
N GLN A 123 10.71 9.56 9.53
CA GLN A 123 9.40 9.92 10.09
C GLN A 123 8.24 9.35 9.26
N SER A 124 8.36 9.36 7.93
CA SER A 124 7.31 8.82 7.04
C SER A 124 7.19 7.30 7.14
N GLU A 125 8.26 6.60 7.47
CA GLU A 125 8.23 5.17 7.74
C GLU A 125 7.53 4.87 9.07
N ALA A 126 7.79 5.65 10.12
CA ALA A 126 7.08 5.55 11.40
C ALA A 126 5.58 5.83 11.24
N ASP A 127 5.20 6.84 10.43
CA ASP A 127 3.80 7.13 10.11
C ASP A 127 3.12 5.91 9.45
N MET A 128 3.77 5.33 8.44
CA MET A 128 3.29 4.12 7.78
C MET A 128 3.20 2.94 8.73
N ALA A 129 4.16 2.78 9.65
CA ALA A 129 4.18 1.70 10.61
C ALA A 129 3.03 1.81 11.62
N LEU A 130 2.72 3.02 12.12
CA LEU A 130 1.56 3.24 12.99
C LEU A 130 0.26 2.94 12.25
N CYS A 131 0.06 3.53 11.07
CA CYS A 131 -1.15 3.28 10.27
C CYS A 131 -1.30 1.80 9.90
N GLY A 132 -0.20 1.12 9.51
CA GLY A 132 -0.20 -0.30 9.18
C GLY A 132 -0.55 -1.19 10.37
N LEU A 133 -0.08 -0.84 11.57
CA LEU A 133 -0.45 -1.54 12.78
C LEU A 133 -1.95 -1.38 13.07
N LEU A 134 -2.49 -0.16 12.97
CA LEU A 134 -3.91 0.11 13.17
C LEU A 134 -4.78 -0.62 12.14
N ALA A 135 -4.35 -0.67 10.88
CA ALA A 135 -5.06 -1.33 9.77
C ALA A 135 -5.27 -2.84 9.96
N LYS A 136 -4.51 -3.48 10.85
CA LYS A 136 -4.74 -4.88 11.25
C LYS A 136 -6.02 -5.04 12.09
N TYR A 137 -6.41 -4.00 12.84
CA TYR A 137 -7.48 -4.03 13.83
C TYR A 137 -8.73 -3.24 13.42
N THR A 138 -8.61 -2.36 12.43
CA THR A 138 -9.74 -1.61 11.87
C THR A 138 -9.57 -1.38 10.38
N LYS A 139 -10.69 -1.38 9.65
CA LYS A 139 -10.74 -1.00 8.24
C LYS A 139 -11.42 0.36 8.02
N ALA A 140 -11.73 1.08 9.09
CA ALA A 140 -12.31 2.41 9.05
C ALA A 140 -11.19 3.47 8.93
N PRO A 141 -11.08 4.20 7.80
CA PRO A 141 -10.07 5.25 7.61
C PRO A 141 -10.13 6.33 8.68
N SER A 142 -11.34 6.75 9.08
CA SER A 142 -11.58 7.76 10.11
C SER A 142 -11.05 7.33 11.48
N MET A 143 -11.13 6.04 11.83
CA MET A 143 -10.56 5.53 13.08
C MET A 143 -9.02 5.63 13.06
N ILE A 144 -8.40 5.25 11.94
CA ILE A 144 -6.94 5.36 11.79
C ILE A 144 -6.50 6.83 11.87
N ASP A 145 -7.21 7.71 11.17
CA ASP A 145 -6.95 9.17 11.21
C ASP A 145 -7.11 9.73 12.62
N GLY A 146 -8.22 9.41 13.29
CA GLY A 146 -8.50 9.85 14.66
C GLY A 146 -7.43 9.42 15.65
N VAL A 147 -6.94 8.18 15.58
CA VAL A 147 -5.84 7.69 16.43
C VAL A 147 -4.53 8.37 16.06
N PHE A 148 -4.22 8.52 14.77
CA PHE A 148 -2.99 9.19 14.33
C PHE A 148 -2.92 10.63 14.82
N ARG A 149 -4.02 11.39 14.73
CA ARG A 149 -4.11 12.79 15.22
C ARG A 149 -3.87 12.92 16.71
N LYS A 150 -4.13 11.88 17.50
CA LYS A 150 -3.84 11.86 18.94
C LYS A 150 -2.43 11.38 19.28
N SER A 151 -1.68 10.87 18.31
CA SER A 151 -0.30 10.42 18.51
C SER A 151 0.68 11.58 18.46
N ALA A 152 1.86 11.38 19.06
CA ALA A 152 2.96 12.34 18.96
C ALA A 152 3.61 12.39 17.56
N LEU A 153 3.18 11.54 16.61
CA LEU A 153 3.59 11.60 15.20
C LEU A 153 2.81 12.67 14.42
N MET A 154 1.70 13.20 14.97
CA MET A 154 0.90 14.23 14.31
C MET A 154 1.70 15.50 14.07
N ARG A 155 1.62 16.03 12.85
CA ARG A 155 2.26 17.26 12.41
C ARG A 155 1.53 17.85 11.20
N ASP A 156 1.81 19.13 10.88
CA ASP A 156 1.14 19.88 9.80
C ASP A 156 1.17 19.16 8.43
N LYS A 157 2.23 18.38 8.17
CA LYS A 157 2.34 17.58 6.94
C LYS A 157 1.17 16.64 6.75
N TRP A 158 0.54 16.17 7.82
CA TRP A 158 -0.58 15.22 7.75
C TRP A 158 -1.75 15.73 6.93
N ASP A 159 -2.02 17.04 7.06
CA ASP A 159 -3.12 17.73 6.39
C ASP A 159 -2.71 18.42 5.08
N GLN A 160 -1.43 18.38 4.71
CA GLN A 160 -0.95 18.96 3.46
C GLN A 160 -1.34 18.09 2.26
N VAL A 161 -1.81 18.75 1.21
CA VAL A 161 -2.11 18.09 -0.09
C VAL A 161 -0.81 17.66 -0.74
N HIS A 162 -0.70 16.37 -1.04
CA HIS A 162 0.48 15.73 -1.62
C HIS A 162 0.21 14.99 -2.94
N SER A 163 -1.04 14.97 -3.42
CA SER A 163 -1.38 14.36 -4.70
C SER A 163 -1.96 15.37 -5.68
N SER A 164 -1.82 15.09 -6.98
CA SER A 164 -2.51 15.85 -8.04
C SER A 164 -4.03 15.72 -7.98
N GLU A 165 -4.55 14.77 -7.22
CA GLU A 165 -5.97 14.48 -7.01
C GLU A 165 -6.54 15.19 -5.78
N GLY A 166 -5.73 16.01 -5.10
CA GLY A 166 -6.15 16.77 -3.93
C GLY A 166 -6.11 16.00 -2.61
N LEU A 167 -5.52 14.80 -2.58
CA LEU A 167 -5.41 14.01 -1.35
C LEU A 167 -4.31 14.54 -0.45
N THR A 168 -4.58 14.56 0.86
CA THR A 168 -3.60 14.91 1.89
C THR A 168 -2.57 13.77 2.07
N TYR A 169 -1.46 14.09 2.71
CA TYR A 169 -0.45 13.08 3.06
C TYR A 169 -1.04 11.99 3.97
N GLY A 170 -1.89 12.36 4.94
CA GLY A 170 -2.58 11.42 5.83
C GLY A 170 -3.49 10.47 5.07
N GLU A 171 -4.36 11.02 4.21
CA GLU A 171 -5.27 10.21 3.38
C GLU A 171 -4.51 9.22 2.49
N MET A 172 -3.41 9.66 1.87
CA MET A 172 -2.56 8.78 1.06
C MET A 172 -1.90 7.68 1.90
N THR A 173 -1.44 8.00 3.12
CA THR A 173 -0.79 7.06 4.04
C THR A 173 -1.78 6.00 4.51
N ILE A 174 -2.98 6.41 4.95
CA ILE A 174 -4.06 5.50 5.36
C ILE A 174 -4.50 4.61 4.20
N SER A 175 -4.72 5.20 3.03
CA SER A 175 -5.11 4.44 1.84
C SER A 175 -4.08 3.36 1.47
N LYS A 176 -2.79 3.67 1.55
CA LYS A 176 -1.72 2.69 1.30
C LYS A 176 -1.75 1.53 2.30
N THR A 177 -2.01 1.81 3.57
CA THR A 177 -2.01 0.78 4.61
C THR A 177 -3.26 -0.10 4.57
N LEU A 178 -4.42 0.46 4.22
CA LEU A 178 -5.66 -0.30 4.08
C LEU A 178 -5.69 -1.16 2.82
N ASN A 179 -4.94 -0.76 1.78
CA ASN A 179 -4.80 -1.50 0.52
C ASN A 179 -3.61 -2.49 0.55
N ASN A 180 -3.07 -2.78 1.72
CA ASN A 180 -1.87 -3.62 1.87
C ASN A 180 -2.21 -5.12 1.80
N ASP A 181 -3.01 -5.52 0.81
CA ASP A 181 -3.16 -6.91 0.41
C ASP A 181 -1.98 -7.30 -0.49
N PHE A 182 -1.75 -8.59 -0.64
CA PHE A 182 -0.68 -9.17 -1.46
C PHE A 182 -0.52 -8.44 -2.80
N ARG A 183 0.67 -7.86 -3.06
CA ARG A 183 0.91 -7.02 -4.24
C ARG A 183 1.53 -7.84 -5.37
N LEU A 184 0.85 -7.87 -6.50
CA LEU A 184 1.39 -8.43 -7.75
C LEU A 184 1.97 -7.31 -8.62
N THR A 185 3.25 -7.39 -8.94
CA THR A 185 3.92 -6.46 -9.86
C THR A 185 4.45 -7.24 -11.06
N ILE A 186 4.00 -6.90 -12.25
CA ILE A 186 4.46 -7.49 -13.51
C ILE A 186 5.39 -6.49 -14.20
N LEU A 187 6.56 -6.96 -14.57
CA LEU A 187 7.58 -6.21 -15.29
C LEU A 187 7.77 -6.80 -16.66
N ILE A 188 7.64 -5.94 -17.66
CA ILE A 188 7.73 -6.32 -19.04
C ILE A 188 9.03 -5.77 -19.60
N LYS A 189 9.88 -6.66 -20.11
CA LYS A 189 11.05 -6.28 -20.88
C LYS A 189 10.66 -6.27 -22.36
N VAL A 190 10.70 -5.10 -22.99
CA VAL A 190 10.55 -4.94 -24.43
C VAL A 190 11.83 -5.34 -25.12
#